data_1b5a8da24f57f4805017adbf612109aa
#
_entry.id   1b5a8da24f57f4805017adbf612109aa
#
_cell.length_a   1.000
_cell.length_b   1.000
_cell.length_c   1.000
_cell.angle_alpha   90.00
_cell.angle_beta   90.00
_cell.angle_gamma   90.00
#
_symmetry.space_group_name_H-M   'P 1'
#
loop_
_entity.id
_entity.type
_entity.pdbx_description
1 polymer ?
#
loop_
_entity_poly.entity_id
_entity_poly.type
_entity_poly.pdbx_seq_one_letter_code
_entity_poly.pdbx_strand_id
1 'polypeptide(L)' 'MTETVDELKKRMDEAEADGSQVMGIYLTAGMAKAIRWELKQMYGSDPGEDLTLLFGAAVLSQDAPELKFEI' A
#
# COMPACT_ATOMS: atom_id res chain seq x y z
N MET A 1 -9.53 -10.40 -6.70
CA MET A 1 -9.28 -10.52 -5.26
C MET A 1 -8.10 -9.66 -4.77
N THR A 2 -7.27 -9.13 -5.68
CA THR A 2 -6.16 -8.25 -5.34
C THR A 2 -6.33 -6.85 -5.94
N GLU A 3 -7.58 -6.40 -6.09
CA GLU A 3 -7.91 -5.15 -6.77
C GLU A 3 -7.26 -3.94 -6.12
N THR A 4 -7.26 -3.88 -4.79
CA THR A 4 -6.69 -2.74 -4.08
C THR A 4 -5.17 -2.76 -4.14
N VAL A 5 -4.57 -3.94 -4.00
CA VAL A 5 -3.12 -4.11 -4.12
C VAL A 5 -2.67 -3.74 -5.55
N ASP A 6 -3.40 -4.21 -6.56
CA ASP A 6 -3.09 -3.90 -7.96
C ASP A 6 -3.23 -2.41 -8.26
N GLU A 7 -4.28 -1.76 -7.72
CA GLU A 7 -4.49 -0.32 -7.87
C GLU A 7 -3.36 0.47 -7.20
N LEU A 8 -2.93 0.05 -6.02
CA LEU A 8 -1.81 0.69 -5.33
C LEU A 8 -0.54 0.58 -6.17
N LYS A 9 -0.25 -0.60 -6.69
CA LYS A 9 0.93 -0.84 -7.54
C LYS A 9 0.90 0.06 -8.77
N LYS A 10 -0.26 0.19 -9.41
CA LYS A 10 -0.44 1.06 -10.57
C LYS A 10 -0.15 2.52 -10.22
N ARG A 11 -0.67 3.00 -9.09
CA ARG A 11 -0.44 4.37 -8.66
C ARG A 11 1.02 4.63 -8.30
N MET A 12 1.68 3.63 -7.71
CA MET A 12 3.12 3.72 -7.44
C MET A 12 3.93 3.80 -8.74
N ASP A 13 3.58 2.98 -9.72
CA ASP A 13 4.25 3.01 -11.02
C ASP A 13 4.07 4.36 -11.70
N GLU A 14 2.88 4.95 -11.62
CA GLU A 14 2.63 6.29 -12.14
C GLU A 14 3.47 7.36 -11.41
N ALA A 15 3.59 7.25 -10.09
CA ALA A 15 4.41 8.17 -9.31
C ALA A 15 5.89 8.05 -9.62
N GLU A 16 6.34 6.88 -10.05
CA GLU A 16 7.73 6.59 -10.41
C GLU A 16 8.03 6.82 -11.89
N ALA A 17 7.04 7.22 -12.68
CA ALA A 17 7.18 7.34 -14.14
C ALA A 17 8.24 8.37 -14.57
N ASP A 18 8.57 9.33 -13.72
CA ASP A 18 9.59 10.35 -13.99
C ASP A 18 10.99 9.95 -13.52
N GLY A 19 11.18 8.68 -13.12
CA GLY A 19 12.45 8.18 -12.60
C GLY A 19 12.59 8.27 -11.09
N SER A 20 11.58 8.79 -10.39
CA SER A 20 11.57 8.86 -8.94
C SER A 20 11.32 7.47 -8.34
N GLN A 21 11.70 7.30 -7.07
CA GLN A 21 11.44 6.08 -6.31
C GLN A 21 10.55 6.40 -5.13
N VAL A 22 9.46 5.67 -4.96
CA VAL A 22 8.58 5.80 -3.80
C VAL A 22 9.26 5.14 -2.61
N MET A 23 9.52 5.94 -1.58
CA MET A 23 10.18 5.48 -0.35
C MET A 23 9.19 5.17 0.76
N GLY A 24 8.03 5.81 0.75
CA GLY A 24 7.01 5.64 1.78
C GLY A 24 5.61 5.77 1.23
N ILE A 25 4.66 5.18 1.95
CA ILE A 25 3.25 5.14 1.56
C ILE A 25 2.39 5.56 2.74
N TYR A 26 1.49 6.51 2.51
CA TYR A 26 0.43 6.87 3.46
C TYR A 26 -0.87 6.28 2.93
N LEU A 27 -1.37 5.24 3.59
CA LEU A 27 -2.62 4.58 3.21
C LEU A 27 -3.79 5.19 3.97
N THR A 28 -4.93 5.32 3.30
CA THR A 28 -6.18 5.63 4.01
C THR A 28 -6.62 4.41 4.80
N ALA A 29 -7.46 4.63 5.82
CA ALA A 29 -7.97 3.52 6.62
C ALA A 29 -8.73 2.50 5.77
N GLY A 30 -9.51 2.96 4.79
CA GLY A 30 -10.23 2.08 3.89
C GLY A 30 -9.32 1.24 3.01
N MET A 31 -8.29 1.86 2.43
CA MET A 31 -7.32 1.14 1.60
C MET A 31 -6.51 0.15 2.42
N ALA A 32 -6.06 0.56 3.61
CA ALA A 32 -5.29 -0.33 4.49
C ALA A 32 -6.10 -1.57 4.84
N LYS A 33 -7.37 -1.38 5.20
CA LYS A 33 -8.26 -2.50 5.52
C LYS A 33 -8.45 -3.43 4.33
N ALA A 34 -8.68 -2.88 3.15
CA ALA A 34 -8.86 -3.67 1.93
C ALA A 34 -7.59 -4.44 1.56
N ILE A 35 -6.42 -3.80 1.65
CA ILE A 35 -5.14 -4.45 1.36
C ILE A 35 -4.88 -5.58 2.35
N ARG A 36 -5.12 -5.35 3.63
CA ARG A 36 -4.95 -6.39 4.66
C ARG A 36 -5.86 -7.58 4.41
N TRP A 37 -7.11 -7.32 4.02
CA TRP A 37 -8.04 -8.39 3.68
C TRP A 37 -7.55 -9.20 2.47
N GLU A 38 -7.07 -8.53 1.43
CA GLU A 38 -6.53 -9.20 0.24
C GLU A 38 -5.30 -10.03 0.57
N LEU A 39 -4.39 -9.50 1.40
CA LEU A 39 -3.21 -10.23 1.85
C LEU A 39 -3.60 -11.46 2.67
N LYS A 40 -4.63 -11.35 3.49
CA LYS A 40 -5.14 -12.50 4.25
C LYS A 40 -5.65 -13.59 3.31
N GLN A 41 -6.35 -13.21 2.23
CA GLN A 41 -6.82 -14.19 1.23
C GLN A 41 -5.66 -14.83 0.48
N MET A 42 -4.59 -14.09 0.21
CA MET A 42 -3.43 -14.59 -0.52
C MET A 42 -2.53 -15.47 0.33
N TYR A 43 -2.30 -15.10 1.58
CA TYR A 43 -1.30 -15.75 2.44
C TYR A 43 -1.90 -16.48 3.64
N GLY A 44 -3.20 -16.40 3.84
CA GLY A 44 -3.88 -17.10 4.92
C GLY A 44 -3.83 -16.41 6.28
N SER A 45 -3.15 -15.27 6.40
CA SER A 45 -3.10 -14.53 7.65
C SER A 45 -3.10 -13.03 7.42
N ASP A 46 -3.77 -12.30 8.31
CA ASP A 46 -3.82 -10.84 8.30
C ASP A 46 -2.53 -10.29 8.92
N PRO A 47 -1.76 -9.46 8.18
CA PRO A 47 -0.54 -8.88 8.73
C PRO A 47 -0.80 -7.90 9.87
N GLY A 48 -2.01 -7.32 9.96
CA GLY A 48 -2.35 -6.38 11.02
C GLY A 48 -1.38 -5.21 11.08
N GLU A 49 -0.80 -4.98 12.27
CA GLU A 49 0.19 -3.91 12.49
C GLU A 49 1.53 -4.21 11.83
N ASP A 50 1.76 -5.45 11.43
CA ASP A 50 2.99 -5.84 10.74
C ASP A 50 3.01 -5.46 9.27
N LEU A 51 1.95 -4.80 8.78
CA LEU A 51 1.93 -4.24 7.43
C LEU A 51 2.84 -3.00 7.39
N THR A 52 4.14 -3.23 7.27
CA THR A 52 5.16 -2.18 7.34
C THR A 52 5.88 -1.95 6.02
N LEU A 53 5.64 -2.82 5.03
CA LEU A 53 6.34 -2.75 3.74
C LEU A 53 5.41 -3.21 2.62
N LEU A 54 5.35 -2.44 1.54
CA LEU A 54 4.62 -2.80 0.32
C LEU A 54 5.45 -2.39 -0.88
N PHE A 55 5.73 -3.35 -1.78
CA PHE A 55 6.47 -3.11 -3.02
C PHE A 55 7.80 -2.39 -2.79
N GLY A 56 8.48 -2.69 -1.68
CA GLY A 56 9.75 -2.09 -1.34
C GLY A 56 9.66 -0.72 -0.68
N ALA A 57 8.46 -0.18 -0.46
CA ALA A 57 8.26 1.10 0.21
C ALA A 57 7.70 0.90 1.61
N ALA A 58 8.13 1.72 2.56
CA ALA A 58 7.65 1.64 3.94
C ALA A 58 6.21 2.15 4.04
N VAL A 59 5.36 1.43 4.78
CA VAL A 59 4.01 1.89 5.09
C VAL A 59 4.10 2.82 6.29
N LEU A 60 3.95 4.12 6.06
CA LEU A 60 4.13 5.15 7.07
C LEU A 60 2.85 5.45 7.85
N SER A 61 1.69 5.19 7.25
CA SER A 61 0.40 5.38 7.91
C SER A 61 -0.64 4.45 7.31
N GLN A 62 -1.59 4.00 8.14
CA GLN A 62 -2.74 3.20 7.70
C GLN A 62 -4.06 3.93 7.98
N ASP A 63 -4.00 5.21 8.30
CA ASP A 63 -5.19 6.01 8.61
C ASP A 63 -5.05 7.45 8.10
N ALA A 64 -4.30 7.64 7.03
CA ALA A 64 -4.11 8.95 6.42
C ALA A 64 -5.42 9.46 5.83
N PRO A 65 -5.61 10.79 5.74
CA PRO A 65 -6.82 11.36 5.13
C PRO A 65 -6.94 11.09 3.64
N GLU A 66 -5.81 10.86 2.97
CA GLU A 66 -5.79 10.51 1.55
C GLU A 66 -4.55 9.69 1.22
N LEU A 67 -4.59 8.94 0.13
CA LEU A 67 -3.44 8.19 -0.34
C LEU A 67 -2.35 9.15 -0.78
N LYS A 68 -1.13 8.95 -0.26
CA LYS A 68 0.01 9.79 -0.57
C LYS A 68 1.27 8.95 -0.59
N PHE A 69 2.20 9.32 -1.46
CA PHE A 69 3.51 8.68 -1.54
C PHE A 69 4.60 9.67 -1.15
N GLU A 70 5.59 9.16 -0.44
CA GLU A 70 6.80 9.92 -0.10
C GLU A 70 7.93 9.49 -1.05
N ILE A 71 8.49 10.47 -1.71
CA ILE A 71 9.55 10.27 -2.70
C ILE A 71 10.89 10.73 -2.17
#